data_8bac266c3b32e7c37c4141a62f8fe3f1
#
_entry.id   8bac266c3b32e7c37c4141a62f8fe3f1
#
_cell.length_a   1.000
_cell.length_b   1.000
_cell.length_c   1.000
_cell.angle_alpha   90.00
_cell.angle_beta   90.00
_cell.angle_gamma   90.00
#
_symmetry.space_group_name_H-M   'P 1'
#
loop_
_entity.id
_entity.type
_entity.pdbx_description
1 polymer ?
#
loop_
_entity_poly.entity_id
_entity_poly.type
_entity_poly.pdbx_seq_one_letter_code
_entity_poly.pdbx_strand_id
1 'polypeptide(L)'
;MASLKEDIVIQLQRISTICKLKAPVVVVWCMTYNHANYIKDALDGFVTQIASFPFIVIVHDDASSDKTSEIVREYGEKYPDIISPIIETENQYSKSDGSLDYIMKAAIKATGAKYIAMCEGDDYWTDPLKLQKQVDFLEANPEYGMIYTKIQRFYQASGKLKEIWGGNHESFSDLLRENTIPTLSVLIIRDIFIDYQKEIKPEIRDWKMGDYPLWLYVSAKSRIKFLSKVTGVYR
;
A
#
# COMPACT_ATOMS: atom_id res chain seq x y z
N MET A 1 -24.03 -4.39 -7.61
CA MET A 1 -22.84 -4.68 -6.79
C MET A 1 -22.25 -5.96 -7.33
N ALA A 2 -21.00 -5.93 -7.79
CA ALA A 2 -20.31 -7.16 -8.19
C ALA A 2 -20.17 -8.05 -6.94
N SER A 3 -20.59 -9.31 -7.02
CA SER A 3 -20.34 -10.28 -5.96
C SER A 3 -18.88 -10.72 -6.10
N LEU A 4 -18.14 -10.74 -4.98
CA LEU A 4 -16.81 -11.34 -4.96
C LEU A 4 -16.90 -12.81 -5.38
N LYS A 5 -15.91 -13.28 -6.14
CA LYS A 5 -15.76 -14.71 -6.43
C LYS A 5 -15.52 -15.50 -5.16
N GLU A 6 -15.93 -16.74 -5.12
CA GLU A 6 -15.85 -17.60 -3.93
C GLU A 6 -14.42 -17.78 -3.44
N ASP A 7 -13.45 -17.91 -4.34
CA ASP A 7 -12.02 -18.02 -4.02
C ASP A 7 -11.47 -16.76 -3.32
N ILE A 8 -11.89 -15.56 -3.72
CA ILE A 8 -11.53 -14.31 -3.05
C ILE A 8 -12.15 -14.22 -1.66
N VAL A 9 -13.42 -14.64 -1.52
CA VAL A 9 -14.09 -14.68 -0.21
C VAL A 9 -13.33 -15.58 0.75
N ILE A 10 -12.87 -16.74 0.32
CA ILE A 10 -12.07 -17.67 1.15
C ILE A 10 -10.74 -17.02 1.56
N GLN A 11 -10.04 -16.37 0.64
CA GLN A 11 -8.78 -15.67 0.92
C GLN A 11 -9.00 -14.54 1.94
N LEU A 12 -10.06 -13.74 1.79
CA LEU A 12 -10.42 -12.68 2.74
C LEU A 12 -10.81 -13.22 4.13
N GLN A 13 -11.50 -14.35 4.20
CA GLN A 13 -11.82 -15.01 5.47
C GLN A 13 -10.55 -15.50 6.18
N ARG A 14 -9.58 -16.05 5.45
CA ARG A 14 -8.27 -16.43 5.99
C ARG A 14 -7.55 -15.21 6.58
N ILE A 15 -7.47 -14.10 5.85
CA ILE A 15 -6.89 -12.83 6.33
C ILE A 15 -7.58 -12.39 7.62
N SER A 16 -8.92 -12.34 7.63
CA SER A 16 -9.68 -11.94 8.82
C SER A 16 -9.38 -12.82 10.03
N THR A 17 -9.24 -14.14 9.83
CA THR A 17 -8.93 -15.09 10.91
C THR A 17 -7.54 -14.83 11.49
N ILE A 18 -6.52 -14.68 10.65
CA ILE A 18 -5.16 -14.34 11.06
C ILE A 18 -5.13 -13.02 11.83
N CYS A 19 -5.81 -12.00 11.31
CA CYS A 19 -5.80 -10.67 11.91
C CYS A 19 -6.57 -10.59 13.23
N LYS A 20 -7.61 -11.39 13.44
CA LYS A 20 -8.27 -11.50 14.74
C LYS A 20 -7.35 -12.03 15.85
N LEU A 21 -6.42 -12.90 15.50
CA LEU A 21 -5.44 -13.45 16.45
C LEU A 21 -4.28 -12.49 16.69
N LYS A 22 -3.84 -11.76 15.67
CA LYS A 22 -2.63 -10.93 15.70
C LYS A 22 -2.88 -9.46 15.97
N ALA A 23 -4.10 -8.96 15.71
CA ALA A 23 -4.47 -7.55 15.84
C ALA A 23 -3.44 -6.59 15.22
N PRO A 24 -3.20 -6.65 13.89
CA PRO A 24 -2.17 -5.84 13.26
C PRO A 24 -2.48 -4.35 13.39
N VAL A 25 -1.45 -3.57 13.71
CA VAL A 25 -1.54 -2.10 13.77
C VAL A 25 -1.48 -1.51 12.36
N VAL A 26 -0.67 -2.12 11.49
CA VAL A 26 -0.49 -1.68 10.09
C VAL A 26 -0.87 -2.81 9.14
N VAL A 27 -1.63 -2.47 8.09
CA VAL A 27 -1.74 -3.27 6.88
C VAL A 27 -0.92 -2.60 5.76
N VAL A 28 -0.08 -3.38 5.11
CA VAL A 28 0.60 -2.97 3.87
C VAL A 28 -0.23 -3.50 2.71
N TRP A 29 -0.64 -2.61 1.80
CA TRP A 29 -1.28 -2.98 0.55
C TRP A 29 -0.24 -2.97 -0.57
N CYS A 30 0.01 -4.13 -1.16
CA CYS A 30 0.93 -4.32 -2.27
C CYS A 30 0.17 -4.88 -3.46
N MET A 31 0.03 -4.08 -4.52
CA MET A 31 -0.48 -4.55 -5.81
C MET A 31 0.64 -5.03 -6.70
N THR A 32 0.40 -6.11 -7.44
CA THR A 32 1.37 -6.64 -8.40
C THR A 32 0.67 -7.25 -9.62
N TYR A 33 1.29 -7.07 -10.79
CA TYR A 33 0.88 -7.71 -12.04
C TYR A 33 2.09 -7.83 -12.97
N ASN A 34 2.50 -9.06 -13.28
CA ASN A 34 3.67 -9.36 -14.12
C ASN A 34 4.97 -8.70 -13.62
N HIS A 35 5.21 -8.76 -12.31
CA HIS A 35 6.37 -8.20 -11.63
C HIS A 35 7.40 -9.25 -11.20
N ALA A 36 7.50 -10.42 -11.87
CA ALA A 36 8.41 -11.50 -11.48
C ALA A 36 9.87 -11.06 -11.30
N ASN A 37 10.32 -10.06 -12.05
CA ASN A 37 11.67 -9.50 -11.96
C ASN A 37 11.87 -8.53 -10.80
N TYR A 38 10.82 -8.10 -10.11
CA TYR A 38 10.83 -6.99 -9.15
C TYR A 38 10.25 -7.37 -7.79
N ILE A 39 9.17 -8.15 -7.78
CA ILE A 39 8.36 -8.44 -6.59
C ILE A 39 9.17 -8.96 -5.40
N LYS A 40 10.27 -9.67 -5.66
CA LYS A 40 11.14 -10.18 -4.62
C LYS A 40 11.76 -9.08 -3.77
N ASP A 41 12.20 -7.98 -4.39
CA ASP A 41 12.78 -6.83 -3.66
C ASP A 41 11.72 -6.16 -2.77
N ALA A 42 10.47 -6.05 -3.26
CA ALA A 42 9.36 -5.54 -2.46
C ALA A 42 9.10 -6.42 -1.23
N LEU A 43 8.98 -7.74 -1.45
CA LEU A 43 8.72 -8.71 -0.38
C LEU A 43 9.86 -8.75 0.64
N ASP A 44 11.13 -8.71 0.21
CA ASP A 44 12.29 -8.61 1.09
C ASP A 44 12.26 -7.32 1.91
N GLY A 45 11.89 -6.18 1.30
CA GLY A 45 11.70 -4.91 1.98
C GLY A 45 10.62 -4.95 3.07
N PHE A 46 9.56 -5.74 2.87
CA PHE A 46 8.49 -5.90 3.85
C PHE A 46 8.88 -6.81 5.00
N VAL A 47 9.44 -8.00 4.72
CA VAL A 47 9.77 -8.96 5.77
C VAL A 47 10.97 -8.57 6.64
N THR A 48 11.77 -7.59 6.17
CA THR A 48 12.88 -7.01 6.94
C THR A 48 12.47 -5.84 7.83
N GLN A 49 11.20 -5.42 7.82
CA GLN A 49 10.73 -4.36 8.71
C GLN A 49 10.84 -4.75 10.18
N ILE A 50 11.37 -3.84 10.98
CA ILE A 50 11.53 -3.95 12.44
C ILE A 50 10.50 -3.04 13.07
N ALA A 51 9.48 -3.62 13.70
CA ALA A 51 8.42 -2.90 14.39
C ALA A 51 8.12 -3.54 15.75
N SER A 52 7.78 -2.71 16.74
CA SER A 52 7.38 -3.16 18.08
C SER A 52 5.89 -3.59 18.13
N PHE A 53 5.20 -3.53 17.02
CA PHE A 53 3.79 -3.88 16.84
C PHE A 53 3.63 -4.87 15.69
N PRO A 54 2.54 -5.68 15.68
CA PRO A 54 2.26 -6.57 14.57
C PRO A 54 1.79 -5.79 13.34
N PHE A 55 2.22 -6.23 12.16
CA PHE A 55 1.74 -5.76 10.88
C PHE A 55 1.50 -6.93 9.93
N ILE A 56 0.71 -6.70 8.90
CA ILE A 56 0.42 -7.68 7.85
C ILE A 56 0.59 -7.03 6.49
N VAL A 57 1.09 -7.79 5.53
CA VAL A 57 1.22 -7.39 4.13
C VAL A 57 0.24 -8.19 3.30
N ILE A 58 -0.72 -7.53 2.69
CA ILE A 58 -1.59 -8.12 1.68
C ILE A 58 -0.94 -7.90 0.34
N VAL A 59 -0.52 -8.97 -0.31
CA VAL A 59 0.02 -8.94 -1.67
C VAL A 59 -1.08 -9.40 -2.62
N HIS A 60 -1.65 -8.44 -3.35
CA HIS A 60 -2.69 -8.70 -4.33
C HIS A 60 -2.05 -8.88 -5.72
N ASP A 61 -2.05 -10.10 -6.21
CA ASP A 61 -1.60 -10.46 -7.55
C ASP A 61 -2.81 -10.51 -8.50
N ASP A 62 -2.85 -9.57 -9.43
CA ASP A 62 -3.98 -9.36 -10.34
C ASP A 62 -3.92 -10.28 -11.58
N ALA A 63 -3.84 -11.59 -11.33
CA ALA A 63 -3.77 -12.65 -12.35
C ALA A 63 -2.52 -12.54 -13.25
N SER A 64 -1.34 -12.46 -12.65
CA SER A 64 -0.08 -12.47 -13.39
C SER A 64 0.08 -13.71 -14.25
N SER A 65 0.62 -13.53 -15.45
CA SER A 65 0.93 -14.60 -16.40
C SER A 65 2.40 -15.06 -16.35
N ASP A 66 3.23 -14.36 -15.59
CA ASP A 66 4.63 -14.70 -15.33
C ASP A 66 4.78 -15.43 -13.97
N LYS A 67 5.99 -15.50 -13.43
CA LYS A 67 6.27 -16.17 -12.15
C LYS A 67 5.90 -15.35 -10.91
N THR A 68 5.24 -14.21 -11.03
CA THR A 68 4.89 -13.35 -9.90
C THR A 68 4.08 -14.12 -8.86
N SER A 69 3.00 -14.79 -9.28
CA SER A 69 2.12 -15.55 -8.37
C SER A 69 2.86 -16.65 -7.60
N GLU A 70 3.81 -17.34 -8.25
CA GLU A 70 4.63 -18.39 -7.64
C GLU A 70 5.49 -17.80 -6.52
N ILE A 71 6.21 -16.70 -6.80
CA ILE A 71 7.07 -16.00 -5.84
C ILE A 71 6.24 -15.50 -4.65
N VAL A 72 5.07 -14.92 -4.90
CA VAL A 72 4.18 -14.40 -3.84
C VAL A 72 3.70 -15.53 -2.93
N ARG A 73 3.35 -16.73 -3.50
CA ARG A 73 2.98 -17.90 -2.70
C ARG A 73 4.13 -18.41 -1.84
N GLU A 74 5.33 -18.54 -2.42
CA GLU A 74 6.53 -18.96 -1.68
C GLU A 74 6.81 -18.08 -0.46
N TYR A 75 6.67 -16.74 -0.62
CA TYR A 75 6.83 -15.82 0.50
C TYR A 75 5.68 -15.92 1.52
N GLY A 76 4.45 -16.15 1.08
CA GLY A 76 3.32 -16.40 1.96
C GLY A 76 3.48 -17.68 2.80
N GLU A 77 4.09 -18.73 2.24
CA GLU A 77 4.41 -19.96 2.96
C GLU A 77 5.59 -19.78 3.92
N LYS A 78 6.62 -19.04 3.49
CA LYS A 78 7.82 -18.79 4.28
C LYS A 78 7.59 -17.81 5.43
N TYR A 79 6.73 -16.81 5.23
CA TYR A 79 6.45 -15.74 6.19
C TYR A 79 4.94 -15.61 6.46
N PRO A 80 4.27 -16.69 6.91
CA PRO A 80 2.79 -16.74 7.04
C PRO A 80 2.24 -15.73 8.05
N ASP A 81 3.11 -15.22 8.91
CA ASP A 81 2.79 -14.24 9.92
C ASP A 81 2.79 -12.80 9.41
N ILE A 82 3.42 -12.56 8.26
CA ILE A 82 3.60 -11.24 7.67
C ILE A 82 2.92 -11.15 6.31
N ILE A 83 3.15 -12.13 5.41
CA ILE A 83 2.68 -12.10 4.03
C ILE A 83 1.36 -12.85 3.88
N SER A 84 0.35 -12.17 3.37
CA SER A 84 -0.97 -12.74 3.06
C SER A 84 -1.30 -12.52 1.59
N PRO A 85 -1.10 -13.53 0.75
CA PRO A 85 -1.43 -13.44 -0.68
C PRO A 85 -2.93 -13.36 -0.93
N ILE A 86 -3.32 -12.54 -1.90
CA ILE A 86 -4.58 -12.63 -2.65
C ILE A 86 -4.18 -12.85 -4.10
N ILE A 87 -4.52 -14.00 -4.66
CA ILE A 87 -4.16 -14.36 -6.03
C ILE A 87 -5.44 -14.45 -6.85
N GLU A 88 -5.54 -13.57 -7.85
CA GLU A 88 -6.66 -13.55 -8.78
C GLU A 88 -6.49 -14.57 -9.90
N THR A 89 -7.62 -15.00 -10.46
CA THR A 89 -7.67 -15.85 -11.66
C THR A 89 -8.00 -15.07 -12.93
N GLU A 90 -8.41 -13.82 -12.77
CA GLU A 90 -8.72 -12.88 -13.85
C GLU A 90 -8.24 -11.49 -13.44
N ASN A 91 -7.68 -10.74 -14.39
CA ASN A 91 -7.21 -9.39 -14.16
C ASN A 91 -8.37 -8.43 -13.84
N GLN A 92 -8.43 -7.93 -12.63
CA GLN A 92 -9.50 -7.06 -12.14
C GLN A 92 -9.31 -5.61 -12.61
N TYR A 93 -8.06 -5.15 -12.70
CA TYR A 93 -7.74 -3.81 -13.17
C TYR A 93 -8.27 -3.56 -14.60
N SER A 94 -8.11 -4.53 -15.50
CA SER A 94 -8.55 -4.42 -16.89
C SER A 94 -10.05 -4.36 -17.07
N LYS A 95 -10.83 -4.80 -16.08
CA LYS A 95 -12.30 -4.73 -16.13
C LYS A 95 -12.83 -3.30 -16.03
N SER A 96 -12.09 -2.42 -15.37
CA SER A 96 -12.48 -1.02 -15.16
C SER A 96 -13.90 -0.84 -14.58
N ASP A 97 -14.34 -1.81 -13.77
CA ASP A 97 -15.69 -1.88 -13.18
C ASP A 97 -15.72 -1.65 -11.66
N GLY A 98 -14.56 -1.26 -11.08
CA GLY A 98 -14.38 -1.04 -9.64
C GLY A 98 -14.14 -2.32 -8.82
N SER A 99 -14.03 -3.49 -9.46
CA SER A 99 -13.79 -4.77 -8.76
C SER A 99 -12.50 -4.73 -7.94
N LEU A 100 -11.42 -4.17 -8.49
CA LEU A 100 -10.14 -4.04 -7.81
C LEU A 100 -10.25 -3.21 -6.52
N ASP A 101 -10.88 -2.04 -6.61
CA ASP A 101 -11.10 -1.17 -5.44
C ASP A 101 -11.96 -1.85 -4.37
N TYR A 102 -12.95 -2.62 -4.81
CA TYR A 102 -13.81 -3.37 -3.91
C TYR A 102 -13.03 -4.45 -3.15
N ILE A 103 -12.14 -5.20 -3.83
CA ILE A 103 -11.29 -6.22 -3.21
C ILE A 103 -10.32 -5.57 -2.23
N MET A 104 -9.64 -4.50 -2.62
CA MET A 104 -8.74 -3.73 -1.76
C MET A 104 -9.44 -3.27 -0.49
N LYS A 105 -10.60 -2.65 -0.62
CA LYS A 105 -11.42 -2.16 0.50
C LYS A 105 -11.84 -3.29 1.44
N ALA A 106 -12.29 -4.42 0.88
CA ALA A 106 -12.69 -5.59 1.66
C ALA A 106 -11.51 -6.19 2.42
N ALA A 107 -10.36 -6.32 1.75
CA ALA A 107 -9.13 -6.85 2.32
C ALA A 107 -8.61 -5.97 3.47
N ILE A 108 -8.47 -4.66 3.24
CA ILE A 108 -8.05 -3.71 4.27
C ILE A 108 -9.01 -3.75 5.48
N LYS A 109 -10.31 -3.74 5.23
CA LYS A 109 -11.32 -3.82 6.30
C LYS A 109 -11.22 -5.13 7.10
N ALA A 110 -10.94 -6.24 6.43
CA ALA A 110 -10.83 -7.56 7.07
C ALA A 110 -9.66 -7.63 8.07
N THR A 111 -8.62 -6.81 7.91
CA THR A 111 -7.46 -6.78 8.83
C THR A 111 -7.77 -6.13 10.17
N GLY A 112 -8.68 -5.16 10.21
CA GLY A 112 -8.92 -4.32 11.39
C GLY A 112 -7.76 -3.36 11.73
N ALA A 113 -6.70 -3.30 10.91
CA ALA A 113 -5.54 -2.46 11.16
C ALA A 113 -5.90 -0.97 11.26
N LYS A 114 -5.18 -0.23 12.10
CA LYS A 114 -5.38 1.21 12.30
C LYS A 114 -4.81 2.05 11.15
N TYR A 115 -3.70 1.58 10.55
CA TYR A 115 -2.97 2.28 9.50
C TYR A 115 -2.85 1.44 8.24
N ILE A 116 -2.75 2.15 7.10
CA ILE A 116 -2.50 1.57 5.78
C ILE A 116 -1.18 2.14 5.27
N ALA A 117 -0.25 1.28 4.90
CA ALA A 117 0.91 1.61 4.08
C ALA A 117 0.68 1.07 2.67
N MET A 118 1.25 1.73 1.67
CA MET A 118 1.14 1.32 0.27
C MET A 118 2.54 1.11 -0.31
N CYS A 119 2.68 0.10 -1.16
CA CYS A 119 3.89 -0.12 -1.97
C CYS A 119 3.54 -1.10 -3.09
N GLU A 120 3.77 -0.72 -4.34
CA GLU A 120 3.55 -1.60 -5.49
C GLU A 120 4.65 -2.64 -5.61
N GLY A 121 4.38 -3.74 -6.33
CA GLY A 121 5.27 -4.90 -6.39
C GLY A 121 6.55 -4.69 -7.22
N ASP A 122 6.68 -3.60 -7.95
CA ASP A 122 7.88 -3.18 -8.67
C ASP A 122 8.75 -2.19 -7.87
N ASP A 123 8.20 -1.61 -6.79
CA ASP A 123 8.91 -0.73 -5.86
C ASP A 123 9.38 -1.49 -4.62
N TYR A 124 10.28 -0.93 -3.82
CA TYR A 124 10.73 -1.59 -2.59
C TYR A 124 11.20 -0.64 -1.49
N TRP A 125 11.06 -1.08 -0.24
CA TRP A 125 11.53 -0.34 0.93
C TRP A 125 12.98 -0.68 1.26
N THR A 126 13.72 0.35 1.70
CA THR A 126 15.14 0.26 2.06
C THR A 126 15.43 0.62 3.51
N ASP A 127 14.49 1.28 4.21
CA ASP A 127 14.61 1.60 5.64
C ASP A 127 13.86 0.55 6.47
N PRO A 128 14.55 -0.33 7.22
CA PRO A 128 13.89 -1.36 8.02
C PRO A 128 13.07 -0.80 9.19
N LEU A 129 13.22 0.47 9.52
CA LEU A 129 12.47 1.15 10.57
C LEU A 129 11.38 2.08 10.02
N LYS A 130 11.04 1.97 8.72
CA LYS A 130 10.04 2.84 8.08
C LYS A 130 8.71 2.80 8.83
N LEU A 131 8.14 1.61 9.02
CA LEU A 131 6.85 1.45 9.69
C LEU A 131 6.90 1.94 11.15
N GLN A 132 7.95 1.59 11.89
CA GLN A 132 8.11 2.02 13.29
C GLN A 132 8.09 3.54 13.39
N LYS A 133 8.95 4.24 12.63
CA LYS A 133 9.06 5.70 12.67
C LYS A 133 7.75 6.41 12.30
N GLN A 134 7.04 5.86 11.33
CA GLN A 134 5.79 6.46 10.85
C GLN A 134 4.65 6.27 11.84
N VAL A 135 4.52 5.09 12.44
CA VAL A 135 3.52 4.81 13.49
C VAL A 135 3.81 5.63 14.73
N ASP A 136 5.06 5.66 15.22
CA ASP A 136 5.44 6.44 16.41
C ASP A 136 5.06 7.92 16.25
N PHE A 137 5.27 8.48 15.04
CA PHE A 137 4.88 9.86 14.77
C PHE A 137 3.36 10.05 14.83
N LEU A 138 2.58 9.20 14.14
CA LEU A 138 1.12 9.34 14.09
C LEU A 138 0.45 9.06 15.45
N GLU A 139 1.00 8.15 16.25
CA GLU A 139 0.51 7.91 17.62
C GLU A 139 0.79 9.10 18.56
N ALA A 140 1.90 9.79 18.37
CA ALA A 140 2.25 10.97 19.16
C ALA A 140 1.55 12.27 18.69
N ASN A 141 0.97 12.27 17.49
CA ASN A 141 0.41 13.48 16.85
C ASN A 141 -0.97 13.17 16.20
N PRO A 142 -2.04 13.07 16.99
CA PRO A 142 -3.35 12.62 16.51
C PRO A 142 -4.04 13.57 15.52
N GLU A 143 -3.57 14.79 15.37
CA GLU A 143 -4.05 15.74 14.36
C GLU A 143 -3.55 15.45 12.94
N TYR A 144 -2.59 14.52 12.79
CA TYR A 144 -2.08 14.10 11.49
C TYR A 144 -2.78 12.84 11.00
N GLY A 145 -3.28 12.87 9.77
CA GLY A 145 -3.94 11.73 9.11
C GLY A 145 -3.03 10.90 8.22
N MET A 146 -1.89 11.47 7.83
CA MET A 146 -0.93 10.82 6.94
C MET A 146 0.49 11.32 7.20
N ILE A 147 1.44 10.41 6.95
CA ILE A 147 2.87 10.71 6.95
C ILE A 147 3.51 10.08 5.70
N TYR A 148 4.45 10.77 5.09
CA TYR A 148 5.18 10.28 3.93
C TYR A 148 6.66 10.69 3.98
N THR A 149 7.47 10.09 3.11
CA THR A 149 8.92 10.24 3.11
C THR A 149 9.45 10.52 1.70
N LYS A 150 10.76 10.69 1.58
CA LYS A 150 11.46 10.66 0.29
C LYS A 150 11.68 9.24 -0.19
N ILE A 151 11.87 9.12 -1.50
CA ILE A 151 12.31 7.90 -2.19
C ILE A 151 13.53 8.18 -3.06
N GLN A 152 14.26 7.13 -3.41
CA GLN A 152 15.28 7.14 -4.44
C GLN A 152 14.65 6.64 -5.74
N ARG A 153 14.82 7.34 -6.85
CA ARG A 153 14.40 6.83 -8.15
C ARG A 153 15.43 5.85 -8.71
N PHE A 154 14.95 4.78 -9.32
CA PHE A 154 15.78 3.82 -10.05
C PHE A 154 15.32 3.78 -11.50
N TYR A 155 16.27 3.90 -12.43
CA TYR A 155 15.97 3.86 -13.86
C TYR A 155 16.40 2.51 -14.44
N GLN A 156 15.43 1.68 -14.74
CA GLN A 156 15.63 0.31 -15.22
C GLN A 156 16.51 0.28 -16.48
N ALA A 157 16.31 1.18 -17.44
CA ALA A 157 17.08 1.24 -18.68
C ALA A 157 18.59 1.47 -18.47
N SER A 158 19.00 2.17 -17.41
CA SER A 158 20.40 2.43 -17.08
C SER A 158 20.94 1.57 -15.94
N GLY A 159 20.08 0.84 -15.22
CA GLY A 159 20.44 0.08 -14.03
C GLY A 159 20.99 0.94 -12.88
N LYS A 160 20.65 2.23 -12.83
CA LYS A 160 21.23 3.18 -11.87
C LYS A 160 20.19 3.89 -11.03
N LEU A 161 20.54 4.10 -9.77
CA LEU A 161 19.86 5.05 -8.91
C LEU A 161 20.08 6.47 -9.45
N LYS A 162 19.03 7.28 -9.40
CA LYS A 162 18.98 8.66 -9.88
C LYS A 162 18.69 9.61 -8.72
N GLU A 163 17.99 10.70 -9.00
CA GLU A 163 17.63 11.72 -8.01
C GLU A 163 16.76 11.20 -6.89
N ILE A 164 16.93 11.79 -5.71
CA ILE A 164 16.00 11.62 -4.58
C ILE A 164 14.76 12.46 -4.89
N TRP A 165 13.58 11.88 -4.72
CA TRP A 165 12.30 12.53 -4.96
C TRP A 165 11.39 12.43 -3.72
N GLY A 166 10.47 13.38 -3.63
CA GLY A 166 9.56 13.58 -2.52
C GLY A 166 9.79 14.96 -1.91
N GLY A 167 8.75 15.77 -1.91
CA GLY A 167 8.83 17.17 -1.51
C GLY A 167 8.23 17.44 -0.14
N ASN A 168 8.40 18.69 0.31
CA ASN A 168 7.88 19.18 1.57
C ASN A 168 6.52 19.90 1.34
N HIS A 169 5.51 19.16 0.85
CA HIS A 169 4.16 19.66 0.66
C HIS A 169 3.26 19.09 1.76
N GLU A 170 3.07 19.86 2.82
CA GLU A 170 2.32 19.45 4.02
C GLU A 170 0.91 20.08 4.10
N SER A 171 0.49 20.82 3.06
CA SER A 171 -0.82 21.45 3.00
C SER A 171 -1.59 21.13 1.73
N PHE A 172 -2.92 21.25 1.80
CA PHE A 172 -3.80 21.12 0.63
C PHE A 172 -3.42 22.09 -0.50
N SER A 173 -3.10 23.34 -0.15
CA SER A 173 -2.71 24.35 -1.14
C SER A 173 -1.39 24.04 -1.83
N ASP A 174 -0.43 23.41 -1.15
CA ASP A 174 0.83 22.98 -1.76
C ASP A 174 0.58 21.83 -2.73
N LEU A 175 -0.23 20.86 -2.32
CA LEU A 175 -0.56 19.71 -3.17
C LEU A 175 -1.37 20.09 -4.41
N LEU A 176 -2.19 21.15 -4.35
CA LEU A 176 -2.87 21.66 -5.56
C LEU A 176 -1.90 22.20 -6.61
N ARG A 177 -0.69 22.61 -6.20
CA ARG A 177 0.34 23.11 -7.13
C ARG A 177 1.15 21.99 -7.74
N GLU A 178 1.49 20.97 -6.93
CA GLU A 178 2.32 19.88 -7.36
C GLU A 178 2.12 18.65 -6.46
N ASN A 179 1.98 17.46 -7.06
CA ASN A 179 2.01 16.19 -6.33
C ASN A 179 3.48 15.76 -6.11
N THR A 180 3.93 15.80 -4.87
CA THR A 180 5.29 15.38 -4.48
C THR A 180 5.29 14.19 -3.52
N ILE A 181 4.16 13.49 -3.38
CA ILE A 181 3.99 12.36 -2.46
C ILE A 181 4.19 11.03 -3.22
N PRO A 182 5.30 10.31 -2.97
CA PRO A 182 5.49 8.98 -3.53
C PRO A 182 4.60 7.96 -2.84
N THR A 183 3.78 7.21 -3.57
CA THR A 183 2.82 6.23 -3.04
C THR A 183 3.46 5.21 -2.10
N LEU A 184 4.63 4.65 -2.48
CA LEU A 184 5.35 3.66 -1.66
C LEU A 184 5.87 4.21 -0.33
N SER A 185 5.83 5.52 -0.13
CA SER A 185 6.37 6.17 1.06
C SER A 185 5.34 6.44 2.15
N VAL A 186 4.04 6.33 1.84
CA VAL A 186 2.97 6.78 2.73
C VAL A 186 2.63 5.79 3.85
N LEU A 187 2.14 6.35 4.96
CA LEU A 187 1.32 5.68 5.97
C LEU A 187 0.14 6.59 6.27
N ILE A 188 -1.08 6.06 6.18
CA ILE A 188 -2.33 6.79 6.31
C ILE A 188 -3.23 6.15 7.38
N ILE A 189 -4.02 6.94 8.10
CA ILE A 189 -5.08 6.44 8.99
C ILE A 189 -6.16 5.74 8.14
N ARG A 190 -6.44 4.47 8.44
CA ARG A 190 -7.42 3.66 7.71
C ARG A 190 -8.78 4.32 7.60
N ASP A 191 -9.28 4.92 8.67
CA ASP A 191 -10.63 5.47 8.68
C ASP A 191 -10.77 6.65 7.71
N ILE A 192 -9.73 7.47 7.55
CA ILE A 192 -9.71 8.54 6.51
C ILE A 192 -9.75 7.94 5.10
N PHE A 193 -9.04 6.84 4.87
CA PHE A 193 -9.10 6.13 3.60
C PHE A 193 -10.49 5.53 3.34
N ILE A 194 -11.12 4.95 4.34
CA ILE A 194 -12.48 4.41 4.21
C ILE A 194 -13.51 5.52 3.93
N ASP A 195 -13.38 6.68 4.58
CA ASP A 195 -14.25 7.82 4.32
C ASP A 195 -14.02 8.39 2.91
N TYR A 196 -12.77 8.47 2.44
CA TYR A 196 -12.47 8.81 1.04
C TYR A 196 -13.19 7.90 0.05
N GLN A 197 -13.07 6.59 0.24
CA GLN A 197 -13.73 5.60 -0.60
C GLN A 197 -15.26 5.73 -0.60
N LYS A 198 -15.84 6.11 0.52
CA LYS A 198 -17.28 6.28 0.69
C LYS A 198 -17.81 7.60 0.12
N GLU A 199 -17.10 8.72 0.40
CA GLU A 199 -17.54 10.06 0.02
C GLU A 199 -17.21 10.38 -1.44
N ILE A 200 -16.03 10.00 -1.91
CA ILE A 200 -15.51 10.36 -3.24
C ILE A 200 -15.85 9.32 -4.29
N LYS A 201 -15.92 8.03 -3.90
CA LYS A 201 -16.19 6.87 -4.78
C LYS A 201 -15.25 6.86 -5.98
N PRO A 202 -13.93 6.69 -5.73
CA PRO A 202 -12.93 6.73 -6.80
C PRO A 202 -13.16 5.67 -7.88
N GLU A 203 -13.77 4.54 -7.54
CA GLU A 203 -14.09 3.41 -8.42
C GLU A 203 -15.01 3.77 -9.60
N ILE A 204 -15.72 4.89 -9.52
CA ILE A 204 -16.60 5.37 -10.61
C ILE A 204 -16.06 6.62 -11.30
N ARG A 205 -14.81 6.99 -11.00
CA ARG A 205 -14.17 8.17 -11.57
C ARG A 205 -13.16 7.75 -12.64
N ASP A 206 -13.20 8.40 -13.78
CA ASP A 206 -12.21 8.23 -14.84
C ASP A 206 -10.95 9.08 -14.55
N TRP A 207 -10.27 8.75 -13.46
CA TRP A 207 -9.03 9.42 -13.09
C TRP A 207 -7.81 8.60 -13.53
N LYS A 208 -6.89 9.26 -14.23
CA LYS A 208 -5.64 8.63 -14.68
C LYS A 208 -4.66 8.31 -13.55
N MET A 209 -4.78 9.01 -12.41
CA MET A 209 -3.97 8.81 -11.21
C MET A 209 -4.90 8.58 -10.03
N GLY A 210 -4.85 7.40 -9.43
CA GLY A 210 -5.74 7.03 -8.32
C GLY A 210 -5.29 7.55 -6.96
N ASP A 211 -4.00 7.79 -6.77
CA ASP A 211 -3.38 8.18 -5.51
C ASP A 211 -3.50 9.69 -5.22
N TYR A 212 -3.29 10.54 -6.19
CA TYR A 212 -3.29 12.00 -5.99
C TYR A 212 -4.61 12.56 -5.44
N PRO A 213 -5.81 12.15 -5.91
CA PRO A 213 -7.06 12.57 -5.29
C PRO A 213 -7.19 12.14 -3.83
N LEU A 214 -6.63 11.01 -3.44
CA LEU A 214 -6.58 10.57 -2.05
C LEU A 214 -5.71 11.51 -1.21
N TRP A 215 -4.53 11.92 -1.71
CA TRP A 215 -3.67 12.86 -0.99
C TRP A 215 -4.34 14.22 -0.78
N LEU A 216 -5.05 14.73 -1.78
CA LEU A 216 -5.85 15.95 -1.66
C LEU A 216 -6.96 15.79 -0.63
N TYR A 217 -7.68 14.67 -0.64
CA TYR A 217 -8.73 14.43 0.34
C TYR A 217 -8.17 14.38 1.78
N VAL A 218 -7.09 13.63 2.00
CA VAL A 218 -6.45 13.52 3.32
C VAL A 218 -6.00 14.89 3.81
N SER A 219 -5.33 15.69 2.97
CA SER A 219 -4.84 17.02 3.34
C SER A 219 -5.95 18.05 3.59
N ALA A 220 -7.15 17.81 3.06
CA ALA A 220 -8.35 18.61 3.35
C ALA A 220 -9.03 18.22 4.68
N LYS A 221 -8.86 16.99 5.14
CA LYS A 221 -9.51 16.45 6.35
C LYS A 221 -8.60 16.46 7.59
N SER A 222 -7.29 16.42 7.39
CA SER A 222 -6.29 16.32 8.46
C SER A 222 -4.98 16.98 8.07
N ARG A 223 -4.07 17.12 9.04
CA ARG A 223 -2.69 17.48 8.72
C ARG A 223 -1.97 16.30 8.09
N ILE A 224 -1.00 16.59 7.24
CA ILE A 224 -0.08 15.61 6.66
C ILE A 224 1.35 15.95 7.06
N LYS A 225 2.20 14.93 7.23
CA LYS A 225 3.59 15.11 7.66
C LYS A 225 4.57 14.59 6.63
N PHE A 226 5.55 15.40 6.32
CA PHE A 226 6.72 15.00 5.55
C PHE A 226 7.92 14.71 6.46
N LEU A 227 8.54 13.53 6.28
CA LEU A 227 9.84 13.19 6.88
C LEU A 227 10.93 13.18 5.80
N SER A 228 11.96 13.99 6.00
CA SER A 228 13.08 14.11 5.06
C SER A 228 14.05 12.91 5.18
N LYS A 229 13.52 11.69 5.06
CA LYS A 229 14.28 10.43 5.04
C LYS A 229 13.96 9.68 3.75
N VAL A 230 14.95 9.06 3.15
CA VAL A 230 14.74 8.11 2.05
C VAL A 230 14.39 6.75 2.66
N THR A 231 13.24 6.20 2.31
CA THR A 231 12.76 4.94 2.88
C THR A 231 12.48 3.86 1.86
N GLY A 232 12.57 4.18 0.58
CA GLY A 232 12.33 3.22 -0.48
C GLY A 232 12.88 3.66 -1.82
N VAL A 233 12.75 2.78 -2.80
CA VAL A 233 13.16 2.99 -4.18
C VAL A 233 11.95 2.83 -5.09
N TYR A 234 11.76 3.80 -5.98
CA TYR A 234 10.75 3.81 -7.05
C TYR A 234 11.41 3.41 -8.37
N ARG A 235 10.81 2.44 -9.09
CA ARG A 235 11.25 1.97 -10.42
C ARG A 235 10.50 2.55 -11.58
#